data_8885033bf4ff2040d6e27721f0a49299
#
_entry.id   8885033bf4ff2040d6e27721f0a49299
#
_cell.length_a   1.000
_cell.length_b   1.000
_cell.length_c   1.000
_cell.angle_alpha   90.00
_cell.angle_beta   90.00
_cell.angle_gamma   90.00
#
_symmetry.space_group_name_H-M   'P 1'
#
loop_
_entity.id
_entity.type
_entity.pdbx_description
1 polymer ?
#
loop_
_entity_poly.entity_id
_entity_poly.type
_entity_poly.pdbx_seq_one_letter_code
_entity_poly.pdbx_strand_id
1 'polypeptide(L)'
;LHPRVRRQRQMCIRDRKYGGDSISNRDMEQAAQIAQATEFIGAKPDGYQSEISQGGGNVSGGQKQRLSIARAIAKHPEIYIFDDSFSALDYKTDVALRKELKEKTAGATVLIVAQRISTILHAEQIIVLDEGKIVGKGTHEELLQSCEVYQQIALSQLSKEELGK
;
A
#
# COMPACT_ATOMS: atom_id res chain seq x y z
N LEU A 1 27.08 0.70 -34.42
CA LEU A 1 26.28 1.08 -33.25
C LEU A 1 24.79 0.95 -33.63
N HIS A 2 24.17 -0.21 -33.34
CA HIS A 2 22.75 -0.38 -33.53
C HIS A 2 22.01 0.36 -32.40
N PRO A 3 21.07 1.28 -32.71
CA PRO A 3 20.20 1.85 -31.69
C PRO A 3 19.33 0.70 -31.14
N ARG A 4 19.51 0.35 -29.89
CA ARG A 4 18.57 -0.49 -29.14
C ARG A 4 17.27 0.31 -29.02
N VAL A 5 16.38 0.16 -29.99
CA VAL A 5 14.98 0.57 -29.84
C VAL A 5 14.43 -0.30 -28.71
N ARG A 6 14.41 0.23 -27.48
CA ARG A 6 13.61 -0.32 -26.41
C ARG A 6 12.18 -0.29 -26.91
N ARG A 7 11.67 -1.43 -27.37
CA ARG A 7 10.23 -1.61 -27.55
C ARG A 7 9.59 -1.21 -26.22
N GLN A 8 8.93 -0.05 -26.24
CA GLN A 8 8.06 0.36 -25.13
C GLN A 8 6.97 -0.70 -25.07
N ARG A 9 7.10 -1.67 -24.16
CA ARG A 9 6.04 -2.63 -23.89
C ARG A 9 4.92 -1.83 -23.23
N GLN A 10 3.87 -1.58 -23.98
CA GLN A 10 2.58 -1.24 -23.40
C GLN A 10 2.21 -2.39 -22.47
N MET A 11 2.07 -2.10 -21.17
CA MET A 11 1.79 -3.10 -20.15
C MET A 11 0.30 -3.04 -19.83
N CYS A 12 -0.43 -4.10 -20.13
CA CYS A 12 -1.80 -4.23 -19.64
C CYS A 12 -1.81 -4.51 -18.12
N ILE A 13 -2.98 -4.34 -17.48
CA ILE A 13 -3.14 -4.61 -16.04
C ILE A 13 -2.72 -6.05 -15.71
N ARG A 14 -3.02 -6.99 -16.60
CA ARG A 14 -2.65 -8.41 -16.49
C ARG A 14 -1.14 -8.65 -16.55
N ASP A 15 -0.39 -7.90 -17.36
CA ASP A 15 1.07 -8.05 -17.50
C ASP A 15 1.82 -7.65 -16.23
N ARG A 16 1.12 -7.08 -15.25
CA ARG A 16 1.65 -6.81 -13.90
C ARG A 16 1.80 -8.07 -13.04
N LYS A 17 1.67 -9.26 -13.61
CA LYS A 17 2.21 -10.51 -13.07
C LYS A 17 3.73 -10.46 -12.92
N TYR A 18 4.25 -9.38 -12.30
CA TYR A 18 5.67 -9.19 -12.02
C TYR A 18 6.12 -10.11 -10.87
N GLY A 19 6.17 -11.39 -11.15
CA GLY A 19 6.52 -12.39 -10.14
C GLY A 19 6.86 -13.74 -10.76
N GLY A 20 6.79 -13.85 -12.10
CA GLY A 20 6.99 -15.09 -12.83
C GLY A 20 5.66 -15.74 -13.24
N ASP A 21 5.76 -16.81 -14.01
CA ASP A 21 4.63 -17.56 -14.58
C ASP A 21 3.77 -18.31 -13.53
N SER A 22 4.12 -18.18 -12.23
CA SER A 22 3.47 -18.88 -11.11
C SER A 22 2.18 -18.21 -10.60
N ILE A 23 1.92 -16.92 -10.94
CA ILE A 23 0.74 -16.19 -10.47
C ILE A 23 -0.46 -16.53 -11.36
N SER A 24 -1.49 -17.17 -10.79
CA SER A 24 -2.72 -17.47 -11.49
C SER A 24 -3.59 -16.24 -11.73
N ASN A 25 -4.55 -16.33 -12.68
CA ASN A 25 -5.54 -15.27 -12.88
C ASN A 25 -6.39 -15.06 -11.61
N ARG A 26 -6.68 -16.14 -10.89
CA ARG A 26 -7.44 -16.11 -9.64
C ARG A 26 -6.71 -15.30 -8.57
N ASP A 27 -5.39 -15.53 -8.41
CA ASP A 27 -4.58 -14.77 -7.44
C ASP A 27 -4.53 -13.29 -7.80
N MET A 28 -4.44 -12.96 -9.09
CA MET A 28 -4.47 -11.58 -9.57
C MET A 28 -5.81 -10.89 -9.28
N GLU A 29 -6.94 -11.58 -9.54
CA GLU A 29 -8.29 -11.05 -9.29
C GLU A 29 -8.53 -10.89 -7.78
N GLN A 30 -8.13 -11.86 -6.97
CA GLN A 30 -8.22 -11.79 -5.52
C GLN A 30 -7.36 -10.63 -4.96
N ALA A 31 -6.13 -10.48 -5.45
CA ALA A 31 -5.26 -9.39 -5.05
C ALA A 31 -5.84 -8.01 -5.43
N ALA A 32 -6.47 -7.91 -6.61
CA ALA A 32 -7.16 -6.69 -7.03
C ALA A 32 -8.37 -6.37 -6.13
N GLN A 33 -9.11 -7.38 -5.69
CA GLN A 33 -10.22 -7.23 -4.75
C GLN A 33 -9.72 -6.71 -3.40
N ILE A 34 -8.70 -7.33 -2.82
CA ILE A 34 -8.09 -6.90 -1.55
C ILE A 34 -7.61 -5.45 -1.65
N ALA A 35 -6.95 -5.10 -2.77
CA ALA A 35 -6.47 -3.75 -3.03
C ALA A 35 -7.57 -2.73 -3.41
N GLN A 36 -8.86 -3.11 -3.32
CA GLN A 36 -10.01 -2.27 -3.69
C GLN A 36 -9.93 -1.77 -5.15
N ALA A 37 -9.34 -2.57 -6.05
CA ALA A 37 -9.06 -2.16 -7.43
C ALA A 37 -10.11 -2.66 -8.43
N THR A 38 -10.97 -3.62 -8.07
CA THR A 38 -11.90 -4.31 -8.97
C THR A 38 -12.86 -3.35 -9.66
N GLU A 39 -13.42 -2.37 -8.91
CA GLU A 39 -14.40 -1.42 -9.44
C GLU A 39 -13.82 -0.61 -10.60
N PHE A 40 -12.67 0.05 -10.41
CA PHE A 40 -12.11 0.88 -11.47
C PHE A 40 -11.50 0.06 -12.62
N ILE A 41 -11.06 -1.18 -12.35
CA ILE A 41 -10.63 -2.10 -13.41
C ILE A 41 -11.83 -2.49 -14.28
N GLY A 42 -12.95 -2.85 -13.65
CA GLY A 42 -14.19 -3.19 -14.36
C GLY A 42 -14.80 -2.03 -15.15
N ALA A 43 -14.57 -0.79 -14.72
CA ALA A 43 -15.01 0.40 -15.45
C ALA A 43 -14.15 0.72 -16.70
N LYS A 44 -13.03 0.03 -16.91
CA LYS A 44 -12.21 0.19 -18.12
C LYS A 44 -12.77 -0.65 -19.26
N PRO A 45 -12.66 -0.19 -20.54
CA PRO A 45 -13.24 -0.88 -21.70
C PRO A 45 -12.83 -2.35 -21.81
N ASP A 46 -11.57 -2.65 -21.54
CA ASP A 46 -11.00 -4.00 -21.66
C ASP A 46 -10.72 -4.65 -20.28
N GLY A 47 -11.27 -4.07 -19.19
CA GLY A 47 -11.07 -4.58 -17.84
C GLY A 47 -9.61 -4.85 -17.50
N TYR A 48 -9.29 -6.08 -17.12
CA TYR A 48 -7.92 -6.51 -16.82
C TYR A 48 -6.96 -6.51 -18.02
N GLN A 49 -7.47 -6.48 -19.24
CA GLN A 49 -6.67 -6.38 -20.47
C GLN A 49 -6.36 -4.93 -20.86
N SER A 50 -6.96 -3.97 -20.13
CA SER A 50 -6.75 -2.54 -20.40
C SER A 50 -5.28 -2.16 -20.28
N GLU A 51 -4.78 -1.47 -21.27
CA GLU A 51 -3.42 -0.96 -21.30
C GLU A 51 -3.21 0.15 -20.28
N ILE A 52 -2.08 0.11 -19.60
CA ILE A 52 -1.61 1.20 -18.76
C ILE A 52 -0.44 1.86 -19.47
N SER A 53 -0.60 3.14 -19.79
CA SER A 53 0.43 3.93 -20.43
C SER A 53 1.73 3.95 -19.61
N GLN A 54 2.86 4.16 -20.25
CA GLN A 54 4.15 4.32 -19.57
C GLN A 54 4.05 5.44 -18.54
N GLY A 55 4.49 5.16 -17.30
CA GLY A 55 4.33 6.09 -16.18
C GLY A 55 2.90 6.19 -15.62
N GLY A 56 1.92 5.46 -16.19
CA GLY A 56 0.55 5.40 -15.70
C GLY A 56 -0.24 6.69 -15.89
N GLY A 57 -0.03 7.41 -17.01
CA GLY A 57 -0.72 8.68 -17.29
C GLY A 57 -2.24 8.54 -17.46
N ASN A 58 -2.75 7.32 -17.71
CA ASN A 58 -4.16 7.01 -17.87
C ASN A 58 -4.83 6.41 -16.61
N VAL A 59 -4.18 6.51 -15.47
CA VAL A 59 -4.71 6.10 -14.16
C VAL A 59 -4.37 7.15 -13.09
N SER A 60 -5.27 7.35 -12.12
CA SER A 60 -5.05 8.30 -11.02
C SER A 60 -3.95 7.82 -10.06
N GLY A 61 -3.45 8.71 -9.21
CA GLY A 61 -2.45 8.37 -8.18
C GLY A 61 -2.92 7.23 -7.27
N GLY A 62 -4.15 7.32 -6.75
CA GLY A 62 -4.75 6.27 -5.92
C GLY A 62 -4.96 4.96 -6.67
N GLN A 63 -5.31 4.99 -7.97
CA GLN A 63 -5.39 3.79 -8.81
C GLN A 63 -4.00 3.15 -9.00
N LYS A 64 -2.94 3.95 -9.19
CA LYS A 64 -1.56 3.46 -9.28
C LYS A 64 -1.15 2.75 -7.99
N GLN A 65 -1.42 3.37 -6.83
CA GLN A 65 -1.12 2.78 -5.53
C GLN A 65 -1.85 1.46 -5.33
N ARG A 66 -3.18 1.42 -5.58
CA ARG A 66 -3.96 0.18 -5.48
C ARG A 66 -3.43 -0.93 -6.40
N LEU A 67 -3.05 -0.63 -7.63
CA LEU A 67 -2.43 -1.61 -8.52
C LEU A 67 -1.05 -2.08 -8.05
N SER A 68 -0.25 -1.21 -7.42
CA SER A 68 1.03 -1.58 -6.82
C SER A 68 0.85 -2.51 -5.63
N ILE A 69 -0.13 -2.22 -4.76
CA ILE A 69 -0.49 -3.06 -3.62
C ILE A 69 -1.01 -4.42 -4.10
N ALA A 70 -1.93 -4.46 -5.08
CA ALA A 70 -2.42 -5.70 -5.67
C ALA A 70 -1.28 -6.58 -6.20
N ARG A 71 -0.29 -5.97 -6.86
CA ARG A 71 0.89 -6.68 -7.36
C ARG A 71 1.75 -7.28 -6.25
N ALA A 72 1.89 -6.60 -5.13
CA ALA A 72 2.61 -7.13 -3.96
C ALA A 72 1.86 -8.31 -3.34
N ILE A 73 0.53 -8.19 -3.18
CA ILE A 73 -0.33 -9.22 -2.59
C ILE A 73 -0.35 -10.48 -3.45
N ALA A 74 -0.47 -10.36 -4.77
CA ALA A 74 -0.54 -11.49 -5.69
C ALA A 74 0.69 -12.43 -5.65
N LYS A 75 1.80 -11.98 -5.07
CA LYS A 75 3.02 -12.78 -4.89
C LYS A 75 3.01 -13.67 -3.65
N HIS A 76 2.07 -13.45 -2.73
CA HIS A 76 2.00 -14.14 -1.43
C HIS A 76 3.36 -14.22 -0.69
N PRO A 77 4.09 -13.11 -0.51
CA PRO A 77 5.39 -13.12 0.14
C PRO A 77 5.25 -13.32 1.65
N GLU A 78 6.33 -13.79 2.29
CA GLU A 78 6.42 -13.88 3.76
C GLU A 78 6.57 -12.50 4.42
N ILE A 79 7.11 -11.52 3.69
CA ILE A 79 7.33 -10.14 4.17
C ILE A 79 6.79 -9.16 3.13
N TYR A 80 5.88 -8.29 3.56
CA TYR A 80 5.38 -7.15 2.79
C TYR A 80 6.07 -5.86 3.27
N ILE A 81 6.49 -5.04 2.32
CA ILE A 81 7.02 -3.69 2.62
C ILE A 81 6.21 -2.69 1.80
N PHE A 82 5.51 -1.80 2.49
CA PHE A 82 4.72 -0.72 1.92
C PHE A 82 5.36 0.62 2.29
N ASP A 83 6.00 1.26 1.31
CA ASP A 83 6.61 2.59 1.46
C ASP A 83 5.65 3.63 0.86
N ASP A 84 5.08 4.48 1.71
CA ASP A 84 4.10 5.54 1.40
C ASP A 84 2.96 5.09 0.45
N SER A 85 2.61 3.80 0.53
CA SER A 85 1.72 3.15 -0.45
C SER A 85 0.24 3.50 -0.28
N PHE A 86 -0.13 4.23 0.78
CA PHE A 86 -1.51 4.57 1.13
C PHE A 86 -1.82 6.08 1.02
N SER A 87 -0.82 6.91 0.73
CA SER A 87 -0.91 8.39 0.82
C SER A 87 -1.90 9.02 -0.16
N ALA A 88 -2.08 8.44 -1.35
CA ALA A 88 -3.00 8.95 -2.38
C ALA A 88 -4.39 8.29 -2.34
N LEU A 89 -4.69 7.50 -1.30
CA LEU A 89 -6.00 6.89 -1.12
C LEU A 89 -6.94 7.83 -0.36
N ASP A 90 -8.22 7.83 -0.73
CA ASP A 90 -9.27 8.42 0.09
C ASP A 90 -9.48 7.57 1.35
N TYR A 91 -10.04 8.21 2.40
CA TYR A 91 -10.21 7.58 3.71
C TYR A 91 -10.99 6.26 3.68
N LYS A 92 -12.10 6.22 2.90
CA LYS A 92 -12.95 5.03 2.81
C LYS A 92 -12.21 3.86 2.18
N THR A 93 -11.52 4.12 1.08
CA THR A 93 -10.72 3.11 0.37
C THR A 93 -9.54 2.63 1.24
N ASP A 94 -8.86 3.54 1.94
CA ASP A 94 -7.74 3.20 2.82
C ASP A 94 -8.17 2.29 3.98
N VAL A 95 -9.27 2.60 4.66
CA VAL A 95 -9.82 1.78 5.75
C VAL A 95 -10.22 0.39 5.27
N ALA A 96 -10.96 0.31 4.14
CA ALA A 96 -11.40 -0.97 3.58
C ALA A 96 -10.21 -1.84 3.15
N LEU A 97 -9.23 -1.24 2.49
CA LEU A 97 -8.03 -1.93 2.03
C LEU A 97 -7.21 -2.50 3.20
N ARG A 98 -6.98 -1.69 4.25
CA ARG A 98 -6.21 -2.14 5.41
C ARG A 98 -6.90 -3.26 6.18
N LYS A 99 -8.23 -3.23 6.28
CA LYS A 99 -9.00 -4.32 6.87
C LYS A 99 -8.78 -5.63 6.10
N GLU A 100 -8.99 -5.60 4.79
CA GLU A 100 -8.77 -6.77 3.93
C GLU A 100 -7.30 -7.24 3.96
N LEU A 101 -6.36 -6.30 3.94
CA LEU A 101 -4.93 -6.61 4.00
C LEU A 101 -4.59 -7.37 5.29
N LYS A 102 -5.04 -6.89 6.45
CA LYS A 102 -4.82 -7.54 7.76
C LYS A 102 -5.34 -8.97 7.78
N GLU A 103 -6.55 -9.21 7.24
CA GLU A 103 -7.13 -10.54 7.18
C GLU A 103 -6.38 -11.49 6.24
N LYS A 104 -5.94 -10.98 5.09
CA LYS A 104 -5.35 -11.80 4.01
C LYS A 104 -3.83 -11.96 4.09
N THR A 105 -3.16 -11.14 4.89
CA THR A 105 -1.72 -11.27 5.17
C THR A 105 -1.44 -11.92 6.53
N ALA A 106 -2.46 -12.54 7.15
CA ALA A 106 -2.29 -13.27 8.41
C ALA A 106 -1.19 -14.34 8.24
N GLY A 107 -0.18 -14.29 9.10
CA GLY A 107 1.01 -15.15 9.03
C GLY A 107 2.21 -14.58 8.26
N ALA A 108 2.06 -13.43 7.61
CA ALA A 108 3.15 -12.69 7.00
C ALA A 108 3.56 -11.48 7.86
N THR A 109 4.80 -11.05 7.75
CA THR A 109 5.26 -9.80 8.35
C THR A 109 4.92 -8.62 7.43
N VAL A 110 4.26 -7.59 7.99
CA VAL A 110 3.89 -6.38 7.24
C VAL A 110 4.63 -5.18 7.80
N LEU A 111 5.52 -4.59 7.02
CA LEU A 111 6.22 -3.35 7.34
C LEU A 111 5.60 -2.20 6.55
N ILE A 112 5.13 -1.18 7.26
CA ILE A 112 4.51 0.02 6.66
C ILE A 112 5.35 1.24 7.02
N VAL A 113 5.87 1.93 6.03
CA VAL A 113 6.43 3.27 6.17
C VAL A 113 5.29 4.26 5.91
N ALA A 114 4.91 5.01 6.92
CA ALA A 114 3.77 5.91 6.87
C ALA A 114 4.09 7.29 7.44
N GLN A 115 3.49 8.31 6.83
CA GLN A 115 3.53 9.69 7.32
C GLN A 115 2.28 10.05 8.13
N ARG A 116 1.22 9.21 8.06
CA ARG A 116 -0.04 9.43 8.77
C ARG A 116 -0.14 8.50 9.98
N ILE A 117 -0.37 9.07 11.15
CA ILE A 117 -0.60 8.31 12.39
C ILE A 117 -1.79 7.35 12.24
N SER A 118 -2.87 7.78 11.60
CA SER A 118 -4.05 6.94 11.36
C SER A 118 -3.75 5.63 10.60
N THR A 119 -2.66 5.59 9.85
CA THR A 119 -2.23 4.38 9.13
C THR A 119 -1.63 3.33 10.06
N ILE A 120 -1.01 3.75 11.16
CA ILE A 120 -0.22 2.89 12.07
C ILE A 120 -0.80 2.75 13.47
N LEU A 121 -1.95 3.38 13.77
CA LEU A 121 -2.59 3.34 15.10
C LEU A 121 -2.71 1.93 15.70
N HIS A 122 -3.00 0.94 14.86
CA HIS A 122 -3.25 -0.44 15.27
C HIS A 122 -2.10 -1.39 14.91
N ALA A 123 -0.91 -0.85 14.67
CA ALA A 123 0.29 -1.67 14.45
C ALA A 123 0.72 -2.33 15.77
N GLU A 124 1.13 -3.58 15.70
CA GLU A 124 1.66 -4.32 16.85
C GLU A 124 2.93 -3.67 17.40
N GLN A 125 3.69 -3.01 16.53
CA GLN A 125 4.88 -2.28 16.90
C GLN A 125 5.09 -1.08 15.95
N ILE A 126 5.37 0.07 16.53
CA ILE A 126 5.73 1.30 15.81
C ILE A 126 7.20 1.60 16.13
N ILE A 127 7.97 1.97 15.12
CA ILE A 127 9.34 2.45 15.23
C ILE A 127 9.35 3.92 14.80
N VAL A 128 9.78 4.80 15.69
CA VAL A 128 9.89 6.24 15.41
C VAL A 128 11.32 6.56 15.04
N LEU A 129 11.49 7.18 13.88
CA LEU A 129 12.78 7.60 13.36
C LEU A 129 12.87 9.12 13.40
N ASP A 130 14.00 9.63 13.90
CA ASP A 130 14.37 11.04 13.85
C ASP A 130 15.85 11.17 13.50
N GLU A 131 16.18 12.02 12.54
CA GLU A 131 17.55 12.18 12.01
C GLU A 131 18.29 10.86 11.74
N GLY A 132 17.59 9.85 11.22
CA GLY A 132 18.15 8.53 10.91
C GLY A 132 18.41 7.62 12.11
N LYS A 133 17.94 8.01 13.31
CA LYS A 133 18.06 7.22 14.55
C LYS A 133 16.70 6.76 15.03
N ILE A 134 16.66 5.61 15.69
CA ILE A 134 15.44 5.14 16.39
C ILE A 134 15.35 5.92 17.71
N VAL A 135 14.31 6.75 17.84
CA VAL A 135 14.03 7.54 19.05
C VAL A 135 12.86 6.99 19.87
N GLY A 136 12.07 6.07 19.31
CA GLY A 136 10.98 5.42 20.02
C GLY A 136 10.62 4.07 19.38
N LYS A 137 10.16 3.13 20.22
CA LYS A 137 9.71 1.81 19.81
C LYS A 137 8.65 1.32 20.78
N GLY A 138 7.48 0.95 20.27
CA GLY A 138 6.36 0.48 21.11
C GLY A 138 5.03 0.51 20.35
N THR A 139 3.94 0.37 21.06
CA THR A 139 2.57 0.59 20.57
C THR A 139 2.24 2.08 20.51
N HIS A 140 1.11 2.44 19.92
CA HIS A 140 0.63 3.82 19.90
C HIS A 140 0.52 4.41 21.31
N GLU A 141 -0.09 3.68 22.24
CA GLU A 141 -0.31 4.13 23.62
C GLU A 141 1.00 4.33 24.39
N GLU A 142 1.93 3.37 24.24
CA GLU A 142 3.26 3.45 24.89
C GLU A 142 4.06 4.64 24.37
N LEU A 143 4.03 4.91 23.06
CA LEU A 143 4.75 6.00 22.44
C LEU A 143 4.14 7.37 22.76
N LEU A 144 2.83 7.45 22.93
CA LEU A 144 2.17 8.68 23.42
C LEU A 144 2.63 9.06 24.83
N GLN A 145 3.08 8.11 25.64
CA GLN A 145 3.54 8.36 27.01
C GLN A 145 5.06 8.57 27.09
N SER A 146 5.83 7.92 26.20
CA SER A 146 7.28 7.79 26.36
C SER A 146 8.12 8.47 25.27
N CYS A 147 7.52 8.88 24.14
CA CYS A 147 8.28 9.42 23.00
C CYS A 147 7.77 10.80 22.60
N GLU A 148 8.51 11.86 22.94
CA GLU A 148 8.16 13.26 22.67
C GLU A 148 7.98 13.53 21.16
N VAL A 149 8.86 12.97 20.31
CA VAL A 149 8.77 13.10 18.85
C VAL A 149 7.47 12.51 18.34
N TYR A 150 7.09 11.31 18.83
CA TYR A 150 5.83 10.70 18.45
C TYR A 150 4.61 11.51 18.90
N GLN A 151 4.65 12.04 20.13
CA GLN A 151 3.59 12.91 20.66
C GLN A 151 3.38 14.14 19.77
N GLN A 152 4.46 14.83 19.39
CA GLN A 152 4.39 16.00 18.50
C GLN A 152 3.76 15.66 17.14
N ILE A 153 4.13 14.53 16.54
CA ILE A 153 3.55 14.06 15.28
C ILE A 153 2.06 13.75 15.48
N ALA A 154 1.71 13.02 16.54
CA ALA A 154 0.34 12.63 16.82
C ALA A 154 -0.57 13.85 17.10
N LEU A 155 -0.12 14.80 17.91
CA LEU A 155 -0.84 16.05 18.21
C LEU A 155 -1.05 16.93 16.97
N SER A 156 -0.16 16.86 15.99
CA SER A 156 -0.30 17.59 14.72
C SER A 156 -1.34 16.99 13.77
N GLN A 157 -1.69 15.71 13.93
CA GLN A 157 -2.51 14.96 12.97
C GLN A 157 -3.84 14.44 13.53
N LEU A 158 -3.92 14.20 14.84
CA LEU A 158 -5.11 13.66 15.49
C LEU A 158 -5.84 14.73 16.27
N SER A 159 -7.17 14.64 16.29
CA SER A 159 -7.99 15.46 17.18
C SER A 159 -7.80 15.02 18.65
N LYS A 160 -8.13 15.93 19.61
CA LYS A 160 -8.05 15.59 21.05
C LYS A 160 -8.94 14.41 21.43
N GLU A 161 -10.00 14.14 20.68
CA GLU A 161 -10.92 13.04 20.89
C GLU A 161 -10.34 11.70 20.42
N GLU A 162 -9.44 11.72 19.44
CA GLU A 162 -8.76 10.53 18.90
C GLU A 162 -7.52 10.15 19.72
N LEU A 163 -6.94 11.10 20.45
CA LEU A 163 -5.78 10.89 21.32
C LEU A 163 -6.16 10.24 22.67
N GLY A 164 -7.43 10.24 23.04
CA GLY A 164 -7.95 9.73 24.33
C GLY A 164 -8.71 8.41 24.23
N LYS A 165 -8.71 7.77 23.08
CA LYS A 165 -9.26 6.42 22.86
C LYS A 165 -8.14 5.43 22.69
#